data_ced4de90ec1cb6e53e445463b0644229
#
_entry.id   ced4de90ec1cb6e53e445463b0644229
#
_cell.length_a   1.000
_cell.length_b   1.000
_cell.length_c   1.000
_cell.angle_alpha   90.00
_cell.angle_beta   90.00
_cell.angle_gamma   90.00
#
_symmetry.space_group_name_H-M   'P 1'
#
loop_
_entity.id
_entity.type
_entity.pdbx_description
1 polymer ?
#
loop_
_entity_poly.entity_id
_entity_poly.type
_entity_poly.pdbx_seq_one_letter_code
_entity_poly.pdbx_strand_id
1 'polypeptide(L)'
;MKTKLSWLCAVAMGMNVLPATMANAAPGNAAATPAPTVPVVAQATDPVVTAAPGQTENIMPNQPTEGNTLPADGQVIGQVMPGVRGANAPVVADNAPSRDVKLTFAQIAPPPGSMVLRGINPNGGIEFGMRSDEVVSNAVLNLEYTPSPSLLPTQSQLKVYLNDELMDVLPVTKEQLGKKTQAQVPINPLFITDFNRIRLEFVGHYRDVCENPASNTLWMDVGRNSSLQMNYQSLALKNDLSAFPVPFFDPRDNRPLTLPMVFASSPDVTKQLAATIVASWFGSRAGWRGQSFPAMYDKLPDRNAIVFATNAKRPAFLRDHPDVKAPTVEMISHPENPYVKLLVVFGRDDKDLVQAAKAIAQGNVLFRGNSVVVDEVKPLLARKPYDAPNW
;
A
#
# COMPACT_ATOMS: atom_id res chain seq x y z
N MET A 1 -7.46 -48.09 38.68
CA MET A 1 -6.17 -48.02 39.44
C MET A 1 -5.06 -47.61 38.48
N LYS A 2 -4.34 -46.55 38.82
CA LYS A 2 -3.09 -45.96 38.33
C LYS A 2 -3.30 -44.53 37.79
N THR A 3 -3.27 -43.66 38.66
CA THR A 3 -2.55 -42.44 39.10
C THR A 3 -1.88 -41.61 38.00
N LYS A 4 -2.41 -40.38 37.88
CA LYS A 4 -1.86 -39.20 37.15
C LYS A 4 -0.68 -38.65 37.98
N LEU A 5 0.40 -38.27 37.28
CA LEU A 5 1.45 -37.45 37.87
C LEU A 5 1.59 -36.18 37.05
N SER A 6 1.13 -35.05 37.63
CA SER A 6 1.33 -33.67 37.14
C SER A 6 2.71 -33.19 37.60
N TRP A 7 3.47 -32.58 36.69
CA TRP A 7 4.65 -31.79 37.06
C TRP A 7 4.35 -30.32 36.74
N LEU A 8 4.22 -29.54 37.82
CA LEU A 8 4.28 -28.08 37.80
C LEU A 8 5.76 -27.67 37.93
N CYS A 9 6.27 -26.92 36.96
CA CYS A 9 7.49 -26.11 37.12
C CYS A 9 7.09 -24.64 37.26
N ALA A 10 7.17 -24.13 38.49
CA ALA A 10 7.12 -22.71 38.79
C ALA A 10 8.54 -22.13 38.67
N VAL A 11 8.73 -21.14 37.77
CA VAL A 11 9.95 -20.32 37.73
C VAL A 11 9.60 -18.98 38.37
N ALA A 12 10.15 -18.74 39.56
CA ALA A 12 10.11 -17.46 40.25
C ALA A 12 11.24 -16.58 39.71
N MET A 13 10.89 -15.46 39.07
CA MET A 13 11.85 -14.39 38.79
C MET A 13 11.79 -13.35 39.91
N GLY A 14 12.89 -13.27 40.67
CA GLY A 14 13.11 -12.26 41.68
C GLY A 14 13.40 -10.90 41.05
N MET A 15 12.58 -9.89 41.33
CA MET A 15 12.87 -8.50 41.05
C MET A 15 13.72 -7.90 42.15
N ASN A 16 14.95 -7.53 41.84
CA ASN A 16 15.78 -6.68 42.72
C ASN A 16 15.44 -5.20 42.41
N VAL A 17 14.80 -4.55 43.36
CA VAL A 17 14.59 -3.11 43.38
C VAL A 17 15.74 -2.49 44.20
N LEU A 18 16.55 -1.65 43.53
CA LEU A 18 17.54 -0.79 44.19
C LEU A 18 16.90 0.59 44.41
N PRO A 19 17.06 1.23 45.58
CA PRO A 19 16.55 2.55 45.83
C PRO A 19 17.46 3.62 45.24
N ALA A 20 16.90 4.55 44.49
CA ALA A 20 17.58 5.75 44.00
C ALA A 20 17.64 6.79 45.12
N THR A 21 18.86 7.12 45.56
CA THR A 21 19.15 8.29 46.43
C THR A 21 19.07 9.57 45.64
N MET A 22 18.18 10.45 46.06
CA MET A 22 18.12 11.85 45.59
C MET A 22 19.26 12.67 46.20
N ALA A 23 20.15 13.17 45.34
CA ALA A 23 21.11 14.22 45.74
C ALA A 23 20.60 15.58 45.26
N ASN A 24 20.30 16.47 46.23
CA ASN A 24 20.00 17.89 45.99
C ASN A 24 21.29 18.61 45.61
N ALA A 25 21.35 19.24 44.43
CA ALA A 25 22.40 20.21 44.10
C ALA A 25 21.76 21.57 43.77
N ALA A 26 22.25 22.59 44.44
CA ALA A 26 21.82 23.98 44.32
C ALA A 26 22.21 24.60 42.96
N PRO A 27 21.56 25.72 42.52
CA PRO A 27 21.76 26.30 41.21
C PRO A 27 23.03 27.14 41.13
N GLY A 28 23.97 26.72 40.29
CA GLY A 28 25.10 27.53 39.88
C GLY A 28 24.79 28.31 38.61
N ASN A 29 25.01 29.63 38.65
CA ASN A 29 25.00 30.54 37.52
C ASN A 29 25.95 30.07 36.41
N ALA A 30 25.43 29.76 35.23
CA ALA A 30 26.23 29.57 34.03
C ALA A 30 25.82 30.62 32.98
N ALA A 31 26.83 31.34 32.50
CA ALA A 31 26.75 32.39 31.51
C ALA A 31 26.15 31.93 30.19
N ALA A 32 25.34 32.79 29.59
CA ALA A 32 24.73 32.58 28.28
C ALA A 32 25.78 32.51 27.16
N THR A 33 25.81 31.42 26.45
CA THR A 33 26.55 31.26 25.18
C THR A 33 25.69 31.82 24.05
N PRO A 34 26.23 32.63 23.12
CA PRO A 34 25.44 33.18 22.01
C PRO A 34 25.10 32.10 20.99
N ALA A 35 23.86 32.13 20.49
CA ALA A 35 23.36 31.26 19.46
C ALA A 35 24.12 31.45 18.11
N PRO A 36 24.30 30.38 17.32
CA PRO A 36 24.93 30.51 16.02
C PRO A 36 23.99 31.21 15.03
N THR A 37 24.52 32.29 14.42
CA THR A 37 23.88 33.00 13.32
C THR A 37 23.76 32.12 12.08
N VAL A 38 22.54 31.91 11.61
CA VAL A 38 22.24 31.25 10.33
C VAL A 38 22.57 32.22 9.19
N PRO A 39 23.32 31.82 8.15
CA PRO A 39 23.56 32.71 7.01
C PRO A 39 22.27 32.87 6.19
N VAL A 40 21.91 34.15 5.97
CA VAL A 40 20.84 34.52 5.05
C VAL A 40 21.28 34.21 3.63
N VAL A 41 20.60 33.27 2.97
CA VAL A 41 20.76 33.00 1.54
C VAL A 41 20.07 34.13 0.79
N ALA A 42 20.83 34.86 -0.02
CA ALA A 42 20.31 35.89 -0.92
C ALA A 42 19.37 35.28 -1.94
N GLN A 43 18.17 35.84 -2.07
CA GLN A 43 17.23 35.51 -3.13
C GLN A 43 17.81 36.01 -4.48
N ALA A 44 17.93 35.07 -5.41
CA ALA A 44 18.20 35.38 -6.80
C ALA A 44 16.94 36.01 -7.43
N THR A 45 17.11 37.22 -7.97
CA THR A 45 16.10 37.92 -8.75
C THR A 45 16.01 37.29 -10.14
N ASP A 46 14.82 36.83 -10.53
CA ASP A 46 14.51 36.40 -11.89
C ASP A 46 14.62 37.55 -12.89
N PRO A 47 15.14 37.29 -14.10
CA PRO A 47 15.18 38.32 -15.14
C PRO A 47 13.79 38.55 -15.74
N VAL A 48 13.37 39.82 -15.74
CA VAL A 48 12.20 40.31 -16.45
C VAL A 48 12.39 40.12 -17.96
N VAL A 49 11.56 39.29 -18.57
CA VAL A 49 11.47 39.17 -20.04
C VAL A 49 10.54 40.26 -20.54
N THR A 50 11.11 41.23 -21.24
CA THR A 50 10.39 42.29 -21.96
C THR A 50 9.79 41.71 -23.24
N ALA A 51 8.46 41.72 -23.35
CA ALA A 51 7.77 41.34 -24.57
C ALA A 51 7.79 42.52 -25.55
N ALA A 52 8.20 42.28 -26.79
CA ALA A 52 8.07 43.20 -27.91
C ALA A 52 6.63 43.19 -28.50
N PRO A 53 6.10 44.31 -28.99
CA PRO A 53 4.75 44.38 -29.54
C PRO A 53 4.72 44.13 -31.06
N GLY A 54 3.68 43.44 -31.51
CA GLY A 54 3.23 43.55 -32.89
C GLY A 54 3.06 42.25 -33.64
N GLN A 55 1.83 41.80 -33.78
CA GLN A 55 1.13 41.67 -35.08
C GLN A 55 -0.29 41.15 -34.82
N THR A 56 -1.25 41.99 -35.18
CA THR A 56 -2.67 41.68 -35.28
C THR A 56 -2.92 40.96 -36.59
N GLU A 57 -3.40 39.71 -36.53
CA GLU A 57 -4.06 39.09 -37.67
C GLU A 57 -5.57 38.99 -37.43
N ASN A 58 -6.30 39.56 -38.34
CA ASN A 58 -7.75 39.56 -38.45
C ASN A 58 -8.29 38.14 -38.71
N ILE A 59 -9.17 37.65 -37.86
CA ILE A 59 -10.03 36.52 -38.19
C ILE A 59 -11.47 37.03 -38.22
N MET A 60 -12.06 37.06 -39.43
CA MET A 60 -13.46 37.31 -39.63
C MET A 60 -14.35 36.17 -39.13
N PRO A 61 -15.57 36.46 -38.64
CA PRO A 61 -16.53 35.46 -38.25
C PRO A 61 -17.25 34.84 -39.44
N ASN A 62 -17.30 33.52 -39.54
CA ASN A 62 -18.15 32.81 -40.49
C ASN A 62 -19.56 32.66 -39.92
N GLN A 63 -20.53 33.00 -40.71
CA GLN A 63 -21.98 32.89 -40.49
C GLN A 63 -22.45 31.41 -40.53
N PRO A 64 -23.61 31.11 -39.92
CA PRO A 64 -24.19 29.78 -39.90
C PRO A 64 -24.95 29.48 -41.18
N THR A 65 -24.78 28.27 -41.70
CA THR A 65 -25.61 27.70 -42.76
C THR A 65 -26.74 26.88 -42.15
N GLU A 66 -27.95 27.20 -42.56
CA GLU A 66 -29.21 26.55 -42.18
C GLU A 66 -29.36 25.13 -42.73
N GLY A 67 -30.07 24.32 -41.96
CA GLY A 67 -31.02 23.33 -42.47
C GLY A 67 -30.54 21.90 -42.66
N ASN A 68 -30.90 21.03 -41.71
CA ASN A 68 -31.55 19.77 -42.09
C ASN A 68 -32.41 19.23 -40.97
N THR A 69 -33.64 18.92 -41.33
CA THR A 69 -34.75 18.37 -40.57
C THR A 69 -34.47 16.98 -40.03
N LEU A 70 -34.86 16.74 -38.76
CA LEU A 70 -34.93 15.43 -38.09
C LEU A 70 -36.05 14.56 -38.69
N PRO A 71 -35.83 13.26 -38.86
CA PRO A 71 -36.89 12.26 -38.77
C PRO A 71 -36.97 11.68 -37.35
N ALA A 72 -38.18 11.69 -36.81
CA ALA A 72 -38.56 10.93 -35.65
C ALA A 72 -38.65 9.47 -36.05
N ASP A 73 -37.82 8.63 -35.38
CA ASP A 73 -38.23 7.29 -34.99
C ASP A 73 -37.17 6.72 -34.03
N GLY A 74 -37.64 6.24 -32.88
CA GLY A 74 -36.83 5.78 -31.78
C GLY A 74 -36.15 4.44 -32.05
N GLN A 75 -34.84 4.43 -31.92
CA GLN A 75 -34.06 3.30 -31.42
C GLN A 75 -32.76 3.83 -30.83
N VAL A 76 -32.69 3.83 -29.48
CA VAL A 76 -31.45 4.07 -28.75
C VAL A 76 -30.60 2.79 -28.86
N ILE A 77 -29.76 2.72 -29.88
CA ILE A 77 -28.64 1.80 -29.89
C ILE A 77 -27.43 2.61 -29.43
N GLY A 78 -27.06 2.44 -28.15
CA GLY A 78 -25.82 2.94 -27.63
C GLY A 78 -24.64 2.29 -28.34
N GLN A 79 -24.14 2.92 -29.40
CA GLN A 79 -22.82 2.59 -29.92
C GLN A 79 -21.77 3.15 -28.95
N VAL A 80 -21.26 2.24 -28.11
CA VAL A 80 -20.01 2.46 -27.38
C VAL A 80 -18.92 2.62 -28.44
N MET A 81 -18.41 3.82 -28.60
CA MET A 81 -17.19 4.06 -29.38
C MET A 81 -16.09 3.15 -28.82
N PRO A 82 -15.38 2.35 -29.63
CA PRO A 82 -14.23 1.60 -29.16
C PRO A 82 -13.14 2.62 -28.81
N GLY A 83 -13.01 2.90 -27.50
CA GLY A 83 -11.88 3.65 -26.99
C GLY A 83 -10.59 2.96 -27.39
N VAL A 84 -9.65 3.71 -27.94
CA VAL A 84 -8.29 3.27 -28.25
C VAL A 84 -7.67 2.76 -26.93
N ARG A 85 -7.75 1.47 -26.70
CA ARG A 85 -7.01 0.81 -25.63
C ARG A 85 -5.54 0.89 -26.00
N GLY A 86 -4.76 1.64 -25.23
CA GLY A 86 -3.32 1.60 -25.32
C GLY A 86 -2.87 0.13 -25.20
N ALA A 87 -1.93 -0.29 -26.04
CA ALA A 87 -1.49 -1.68 -26.21
C ALA A 87 -0.91 -2.37 -24.95
N ASN A 88 -0.96 -1.72 -23.78
CA ASN A 88 -0.40 -2.17 -22.50
C ASN A 88 -1.37 -2.14 -21.31
N ALA A 89 -2.65 -1.93 -21.53
CA ALA A 89 -3.61 -2.04 -20.42
C ALA A 89 -3.68 -3.50 -19.95
N PRO A 90 -3.59 -3.78 -18.64
CA PRO A 90 -3.74 -5.12 -18.11
C PRO A 90 -5.15 -5.64 -18.43
N VAL A 91 -5.22 -6.81 -19.06
CA VAL A 91 -6.49 -7.46 -19.39
C VAL A 91 -6.93 -8.27 -18.17
N VAL A 92 -8.03 -7.87 -17.56
CA VAL A 92 -8.72 -8.70 -16.55
C VAL A 92 -9.52 -9.76 -17.31
N ALA A 93 -9.16 -11.01 -17.14
CA ALA A 93 -9.94 -12.11 -17.70
C ALA A 93 -11.20 -12.34 -16.87
N ASP A 94 -12.30 -12.77 -17.49
CA ASP A 94 -13.58 -13.05 -16.82
C ASP A 94 -13.46 -14.04 -15.65
N ASN A 95 -12.41 -14.88 -15.65
CA ASN A 95 -12.11 -15.89 -14.62
C ASN A 95 -10.97 -15.48 -13.67
N ALA A 96 -10.64 -14.20 -13.58
CA ALA A 96 -9.58 -13.75 -12.66
C ALA A 96 -9.95 -14.08 -11.21
N PRO A 97 -9.03 -14.66 -10.42
CA PRO A 97 -9.26 -14.89 -9.01
C PRO A 97 -9.67 -13.60 -8.31
N SER A 98 -10.77 -13.64 -7.57
CA SER A 98 -11.29 -12.52 -6.82
C SER A 98 -11.25 -12.81 -5.33
N ARG A 99 -11.15 -11.74 -4.53
CA ARG A 99 -11.20 -11.81 -3.06
C ARG A 99 -11.87 -10.58 -2.47
N ASP A 100 -12.63 -10.80 -1.41
CA ASP A 100 -13.22 -9.72 -0.64
C ASP A 100 -12.27 -9.27 0.48
N VAL A 101 -12.14 -7.98 0.64
CA VAL A 101 -11.34 -7.34 1.68
C VAL A 101 -12.20 -6.37 2.45
N LYS A 102 -12.13 -6.43 3.78
CA LYS A 102 -12.76 -5.49 4.68
C LYS A 102 -11.69 -4.82 5.53
N LEU A 103 -11.48 -3.52 5.33
CA LEU A 103 -10.60 -2.69 6.13
C LEU A 103 -11.43 -1.88 7.12
N THR A 104 -11.29 -2.12 8.42
CA THR A 104 -12.01 -1.36 9.44
C THR A 104 -11.22 -0.08 9.79
N PHE A 105 -11.94 0.99 10.20
CA PHE A 105 -11.29 2.22 10.65
C PHE A 105 -10.39 1.97 11.86
N ALA A 106 -10.73 0.99 12.70
CA ALA A 106 -9.87 0.55 13.79
C ALA A 106 -8.47 0.09 13.32
N GLN A 107 -8.34 -0.38 12.06
CA GLN A 107 -7.09 -0.88 11.50
C GLN A 107 -6.32 0.18 10.68
N ILE A 108 -7.04 1.08 9.99
CA ILE A 108 -6.45 1.99 8.99
C ILE A 108 -6.54 3.47 9.35
N ALA A 109 -7.39 3.85 10.30
CA ALA A 109 -7.44 5.22 10.80
C ALA A 109 -6.38 5.43 11.91
N PRO A 110 -5.91 6.68 12.12
CA PRO A 110 -5.09 7.00 13.28
C PRO A 110 -5.76 6.59 14.60
N PRO A 111 -5.01 6.13 15.60
CA PRO A 111 -5.58 5.81 16.90
C PRO A 111 -6.40 6.96 17.50
N PRO A 112 -7.57 6.70 18.09
CA PRO A 112 -8.16 5.42 18.50
C PRO A 112 -8.98 4.68 17.41
N GLY A 113 -8.90 5.07 16.13
CA GLY A 113 -9.63 4.45 15.03
C GLY A 113 -11.04 5.04 14.82
N SER A 114 -11.48 5.96 15.68
CA SER A 114 -12.66 6.83 15.48
C SER A 114 -12.19 8.25 15.25
N MET A 115 -13.03 9.08 14.64
CA MET A 115 -12.69 10.48 14.38
C MET A 115 -13.88 11.40 14.71
N VAL A 116 -13.61 12.46 15.49
CA VAL A 116 -14.60 13.48 15.81
C VAL A 116 -14.33 14.70 14.92
N LEU A 117 -15.21 14.90 13.94
CA LEU A 117 -15.20 16.06 13.07
C LEU A 117 -15.87 17.22 13.80
N ARG A 118 -15.28 18.42 13.75
CA ARG A 118 -15.78 19.62 14.45
C ARG A 118 -15.84 20.79 13.49
N GLY A 119 -16.68 21.79 13.80
CA GLY A 119 -16.85 22.94 12.92
C GLY A 119 -15.55 23.67 12.54
N ILE A 120 -14.57 23.77 13.45
CA ILE A 120 -13.24 24.36 13.19
C ILE A 120 -12.25 23.39 12.55
N ASN A 121 -12.50 22.08 12.63
CA ASN A 121 -11.70 21.03 12.00
C ASN A 121 -12.65 19.99 11.42
N PRO A 122 -13.30 20.31 10.27
CA PRO A 122 -14.39 19.52 9.75
C PRO A 122 -13.92 18.28 8.96
N ASN A 123 -12.61 18.12 8.77
CA ASN A 123 -12.05 17.07 7.94
C ASN A 123 -11.45 15.94 8.76
N GLY A 124 -11.71 14.72 8.33
CA GLY A 124 -11.04 13.51 8.79
C GLY A 124 -10.78 12.59 7.62
N GLY A 125 -9.91 11.61 7.78
CA GLY A 125 -9.63 10.72 6.66
C GLY A 125 -8.91 9.46 7.05
N ILE A 126 -8.92 8.52 6.11
CA ILE A 126 -8.20 7.26 6.14
C ILE A 126 -7.41 7.11 4.85
N GLU A 127 -6.30 6.41 4.95
CA GLU A 127 -5.45 6.11 3.80
C GLU A 127 -5.32 4.61 3.63
N PHE A 128 -5.27 4.15 2.39
CA PHE A 128 -5.05 2.76 2.06
C PHE A 128 -4.30 2.61 0.75
N GLY A 129 -3.49 1.57 0.66
CA GLY A 129 -2.76 1.20 -0.54
C GLY A 129 -3.43 0.05 -1.27
N MET A 130 -3.16 -0.05 -2.56
CA MET A 130 -3.57 -1.16 -3.41
C MET A 130 -2.34 -1.79 -4.07
N ARG A 131 -2.32 -3.13 -4.13
CA ARG A 131 -1.24 -3.85 -4.83
C ARG A 131 -1.29 -3.58 -6.32
N SER A 132 -0.13 -3.53 -6.96
CA SER A 132 -0.02 -3.33 -8.41
C SER A 132 -0.42 -4.57 -9.24
N ASP A 133 -0.53 -5.73 -8.62
CA ASP A 133 -0.99 -6.97 -9.25
C ASP A 133 -2.48 -7.27 -9.01
N GLU A 134 -3.24 -6.29 -8.51
CA GLU A 134 -4.67 -6.39 -8.26
C GLU A 134 -5.39 -5.14 -8.76
N VAL A 135 -6.68 -5.27 -9.08
CA VAL A 135 -7.60 -4.16 -9.36
C VAL A 135 -8.85 -4.31 -8.50
N VAL A 136 -9.49 -3.19 -8.16
CA VAL A 136 -10.76 -3.20 -7.44
C VAL A 136 -11.89 -3.21 -8.46
N SER A 137 -12.78 -4.20 -8.37
CA SER A 137 -13.98 -4.29 -9.20
C SER A 137 -15.21 -3.65 -8.54
N ASN A 138 -15.26 -3.67 -7.21
CA ASN A 138 -16.33 -3.05 -6.43
C ASN A 138 -15.79 -2.54 -5.10
N ALA A 139 -16.29 -1.39 -4.63
CA ALA A 139 -15.95 -0.83 -3.33
C ALA A 139 -17.14 -0.15 -2.67
N VAL A 140 -17.34 -0.38 -1.37
CA VAL A 140 -18.40 0.22 -0.55
C VAL A 140 -17.81 0.66 0.78
N LEU A 141 -18.04 1.92 1.12
CA LEU A 141 -17.73 2.48 2.43
C LEU A 141 -18.94 2.36 3.34
N ASN A 142 -18.85 1.53 4.37
CA ASN A 142 -19.85 1.40 5.41
C ASN A 142 -19.47 2.34 6.56
N LEU A 143 -20.22 3.39 6.75
CA LEU A 143 -20.02 4.38 7.79
C LEU A 143 -20.94 4.10 8.98
N GLU A 144 -20.37 4.18 10.18
CA GLU A 144 -21.10 4.29 11.44
C GLU A 144 -20.77 5.66 12.02
N TYR A 145 -21.78 6.53 12.19
CA TYR A 145 -21.54 7.89 12.67
C TYR A 145 -22.67 8.38 13.57
N THR A 146 -22.38 9.37 14.40
CA THR A 146 -23.35 10.02 15.29
C THR A 146 -23.27 11.52 15.08
N PRO A 147 -24.28 12.16 14.48
CA PRO A 147 -24.35 13.61 14.38
C PRO A 147 -24.76 14.23 15.72
N SER A 148 -24.27 15.44 16.02
CA SER A 148 -24.66 16.20 17.20
C SER A 148 -26.18 16.42 17.24
N PRO A 149 -26.82 16.34 18.41
CA PRO A 149 -28.26 16.58 18.55
C PRO A 149 -28.67 18.04 18.28
N SER A 150 -27.72 18.96 18.28
CA SER A 150 -27.95 20.39 18.06
C SER A 150 -27.88 20.84 16.60
N LEU A 151 -27.62 19.93 15.67
CA LEU A 151 -27.53 20.27 14.25
C LEU A 151 -28.89 20.59 13.65
N LEU A 152 -28.87 21.52 12.68
CA LEU A 152 -30.04 21.78 11.85
C LEU A 152 -30.15 20.66 10.78
N PRO A 153 -31.22 19.88 10.79
CA PRO A 153 -31.48 18.87 9.76
C PRO A 153 -31.54 19.52 8.38
N THR A 154 -31.14 18.78 7.35
CA THR A 154 -31.10 19.20 5.93
C THR A 154 -30.07 20.27 5.57
N GLN A 155 -29.68 21.13 6.52
CA GLN A 155 -28.58 22.10 6.32
C GLN A 155 -27.22 21.50 6.67
N SER A 156 -27.19 20.47 7.55
CA SER A 156 -25.99 19.77 7.95
C SER A 156 -25.82 18.48 7.15
N GLN A 157 -24.57 18.16 6.80
CA GLN A 157 -24.26 17.00 5.96
C GLN A 157 -22.85 16.47 6.19
N LEU A 158 -22.62 15.22 5.83
CA LEU A 158 -21.30 14.61 5.74
C LEU A 158 -20.99 14.33 4.26
N LYS A 159 -19.94 14.93 3.75
CA LYS A 159 -19.45 14.67 2.39
C LYS A 159 -18.35 13.64 2.42
N VAL A 160 -18.36 12.74 1.45
CA VAL A 160 -17.39 11.66 1.30
C VAL A 160 -16.63 11.85 -0.01
N TYR A 161 -15.32 11.89 0.09
CA TYR A 161 -14.44 12.02 -1.06
C TYR A 161 -13.47 10.85 -1.14
N LEU A 162 -13.15 10.42 -2.35
CA LEU A 162 -12.04 9.55 -2.67
C LEU A 162 -11.05 10.30 -3.55
N ASN A 163 -9.80 10.44 -3.12
CA ASN A 163 -8.73 11.13 -3.86
C ASN A 163 -9.18 12.52 -4.35
N ASP A 164 -9.89 13.26 -3.47
CA ASP A 164 -10.52 14.56 -3.67
C ASP A 164 -11.74 14.60 -4.62
N GLU A 165 -12.12 13.48 -5.22
CA GLU A 165 -13.37 13.36 -5.96
C GLU A 165 -14.54 13.06 -5.02
N LEU A 166 -15.66 13.81 -5.20
CA LEU A 166 -16.87 13.64 -4.38
C LEU A 166 -17.59 12.34 -4.75
N MET A 167 -17.69 11.43 -3.79
CA MET A 167 -18.41 10.17 -3.96
C MET A 167 -19.89 10.28 -3.55
N ASP A 168 -20.15 10.94 -2.41
CA ASP A 168 -21.51 11.09 -1.92
C ASP A 168 -21.65 12.22 -0.92
N VAL A 169 -22.89 12.65 -0.69
CA VAL A 169 -23.30 13.63 0.32
C VAL A 169 -24.41 13.05 1.18
N LEU A 170 -24.16 12.86 2.45
CA LEU A 170 -25.08 12.30 3.43
C LEU A 170 -25.72 13.44 4.24
N PRO A 171 -26.96 13.85 3.94
CA PRO A 171 -27.66 14.86 4.73
C PRO A 171 -28.02 14.31 6.12
N VAL A 172 -27.96 15.17 7.13
CA VAL A 172 -28.42 14.83 8.49
C VAL A 172 -29.92 14.98 8.57
N THR A 173 -30.64 13.93 9.02
CA THR A 173 -32.09 13.98 9.23
C THR A 173 -32.45 14.16 10.71
N LYS A 174 -33.66 14.55 10.99
CA LYS A 174 -34.17 14.72 12.38
C LYS A 174 -34.02 13.46 13.22
N GLU A 175 -34.27 12.32 12.61
CA GLU A 175 -34.26 11.00 13.25
C GLU A 175 -32.88 10.55 13.67
N GLN A 176 -31.86 11.08 13.00
CA GLN A 176 -30.44 10.74 13.21
C GLN A 176 -29.78 11.55 14.33
N LEU A 177 -30.35 12.71 14.68
CA LEU A 177 -29.79 13.63 15.67
C LEU A 177 -29.48 12.95 17.00
N GLY A 178 -28.22 12.97 17.42
CA GLY A 178 -27.73 12.36 18.66
C GLY A 178 -27.77 10.83 18.66
N LYS A 179 -28.07 10.18 17.55
CA LYS A 179 -28.18 8.72 17.47
C LYS A 179 -27.11 8.13 16.54
N LYS A 180 -26.68 6.94 16.91
CA LYS A 180 -25.80 6.13 16.09
C LYS A 180 -26.51 5.75 14.79
N THR A 181 -25.93 6.13 13.68
CA THR A 181 -26.49 5.97 12.33
C THR A 181 -25.52 5.17 11.47
N GLN A 182 -26.05 4.42 10.53
CA GLN A 182 -25.27 3.70 9.53
C GLN A 182 -25.64 4.18 8.13
N ALA A 183 -24.64 4.32 7.27
CA ALA A 183 -24.80 4.61 5.86
C ALA A 183 -23.85 3.76 5.02
N GLN A 184 -24.26 3.45 3.81
CA GLN A 184 -23.44 2.79 2.80
C GLN A 184 -23.21 3.76 1.65
N VAL A 185 -21.95 4.04 1.37
CA VAL A 185 -21.53 4.92 0.28
C VAL A 185 -20.83 4.08 -0.78
N PRO A 186 -21.38 3.98 -1.99
CA PRO A 186 -20.71 3.34 -3.10
C PRO A 186 -19.47 4.16 -3.49
N ILE A 187 -18.34 3.49 -3.57
CA ILE A 187 -17.07 4.10 -4.00
C ILE A 187 -16.82 3.67 -5.45
N ASN A 188 -16.61 4.66 -6.33
CA ASN A 188 -16.32 4.36 -7.72
C ASN A 188 -14.89 3.79 -7.87
N PRO A 189 -14.73 2.52 -8.28
CA PRO A 189 -13.42 1.88 -8.40
C PRO A 189 -12.48 2.55 -9.41
N LEU A 190 -13.01 3.28 -10.38
CA LEU A 190 -12.21 3.96 -11.40
C LEU A 190 -11.30 5.07 -10.83
N PHE A 191 -11.65 5.61 -9.67
CA PHE A 191 -10.83 6.61 -8.97
C PHE A 191 -9.85 6.00 -7.96
N ILE A 192 -9.83 4.66 -7.82
CA ILE A 192 -8.87 3.97 -6.95
C ILE A 192 -7.54 3.86 -7.69
N THR A 193 -6.48 4.32 -7.02
CA THR A 193 -5.09 4.33 -7.51
C THR A 193 -4.18 3.51 -6.57
N ASP A 194 -2.88 3.61 -6.77
CA ASP A 194 -1.87 2.94 -5.94
C ASP A 194 -1.95 3.34 -4.46
N PHE A 195 -2.15 4.64 -4.20
CA PHE A 195 -2.35 5.22 -2.86
C PHE A 195 -3.64 6.01 -2.85
N ASN A 196 -4.48 5.73 -1.88
CA ASN A 196 -5.82 6.28 -1.83
C ASN A 196 -6.08 6.93 -0.48
N ARG A 197 -6.86 8.02 -0.53
CA ARG A 197 -7.33 8.73 0.64
C ARG A 197 -8.85 8.89 0.56
N ILE A 198 -9.57 8.35 1.54
CA ILE A 198 -10.95 8.72 1.78
C ILE A 198 -10.94 9.88 2.75
N ARG A 199 -11.52 11.01 2.35
CA ARG A 199 -11.71 12.20 3.17
C ARG A 199 -13.19 12.36 3.49
N LEU A 200 -13.46 12.57 4.76
CA LEU A 200 -14.79 12.90 5.29
C LEU A 200 -14.79 14.38 5.67
N GLU A 201 -15.75 15.13 5.15
CA GLU A 201 -15.90 16.56 5.43
C GLU A 201 -17.27 16.81 6.06
N PHE A 202 -17.26 17.28 7.29
CA PHE A 202 -18.47 17.64 8.04
C PHE A 202 -18.84 19.10 7.76
N VAL A 203 -20.03 19.31 7.22
CA VAL A 203 -20.66 20.63 7.11
C VAL A 203 -21.77 20.66 8.15
N GLY A 204 -21.61 21.45 9.21
CA GLY A 204 -22.55 21.51 10.33
C GLY A 204 -23.10 22.90 10.52
N HIS A 205 -24.41 22.99 10.73
CA HIS A 205 -25.16 24.20 11.05
C HIS A 205 -26.00 23.96 12.30
N TYR A 206 -26.02 24.94 13.23
CA TYR A 206 -26.87 24.91 14.44
C TYR A 206 -27.79 26.13 14.56
N ARG A 207 -27.60 27.12 13.63
CA ARG A 207 -28.44 28.31 13.50
C ARG A 207 -28.55 28.72 12.05
N ASP A 208 -29.60 29.45 11.70
CA ASP A 208 -29.79 29.96 10.34
C ASP A 208 -28.94 31.19 10.04
N VAL A 209 -28.51 31.93 11.07
CA VAL A 209 -27.74 33.20 10.92
C VAL A 209 -26.68 33.29 12.03
N CYS A 210 -25.53 33.86 11.69
CA CYS A 210 -24.46 34.21 12.63
C CYS A 210 -23.96 33.04 13.47
N GLU A 211 -23.43 32.04 12.84
CA GLU A 211 -22.85 30.86 13.50
C GLU A 211 -21.39 31.08 13.93
N ASN A 212 -21.04 30.48 15.08
CA ASN A 212 -19.66 30.38 15.52
C ASN A 212 -19.13 28.98 15.15
N PRO A 213 -18.17 28.83 14.21
CA PRO A 213 -17.62 27.53 13.85
C PRO A 213 -16.88 26.83 14.99
N ALA A 214 -16.46 27.57 16.02
CA ALA A 214 -15.85 27.00 17.24
C ALA A 214 -16.89 26.51 18.26
N SER A 215 -18.19 26.54 17.94
CA SER A 215 -19.23 26.05 18.85
C SER A 215 -19.01 24.56 19.15
N ASN A 216 -19.07 24.20 20.43
CA ASN A 216 -18.98 22.81 20.90
C ASN A 216 -20.17 21.95 20.50
N THR A 217 -21.21 22.55 19.93
CA THR A 217 -22.39 21.85 19.39
C THR A 217 -22.19 21.34 17.96
N LEU A 218 -21.18 21.86 17.25
CA LEU A 218 -20.83 21.47 15.88
C LEU A 218 -19.87 20.30 15.88
N TRP A 219 -20.40 19.09 15.90
CA TRP A 219 -19.59 17.87 15.82
C TRP A 219 -20.34 16.72 15.15
N MET A 220 -19.56 15.81 14.61
CA MET A 220 -19.97 14.50 14.12
C MET A 220 -18.93 13.46 14.51
N ASP A 221 -19.33 12.42 15.21
CA ASP A 221 -18.44 11.32 15.60
C ASP A 221 -18.56 10.18 14.59
N VAL A 222 -17.46 9.83 13.94
CA VAL A 222 -17.36 8.71 13.02
C VAL A 222 -16.73 7.53 13.75
N GLY A 223 -17.49 6.47 13.90
CA GLY A 223 -17.15 5.31 14.70
C GLY A 223 -16.05 4.44 14.09
N ARG A 224 -15.24 3.84 14.96
CA ARG A 224 -14.17 2.90 14.60
C ARG A 224 -14.65 1.61 13.90
N ASN A 225 -15.95 1.30 13.96
CA ASN A 225 -16.56 0.15 13.30
C ASN A 225 -16.88 0.42 11.83
N SER A 226 -16.74 1.67 11.38
CA SER A 226 -16.78 1.99 9.96
C SER A 226 -15.78 1.15 9.20
N SER A 227 -16.08 0.78 7.96
CA SER A 227 -15.20 -0.09 7.17
C SER A 227 -15.34 0.16 5.68
N LEU A 228 -14.23 0.02 4.99
CA LEU A 228 -14.16 -0.05 3.54
C LEU A 228 -14.17 -1.51 3.12
N GLN A 229 -15.17 -1.91 2.35
CA GLN A 229 -15.27 -3.23 1.73
C GLN A 229 -14.92 -3.11 0.26
N MET A 230 -14.04 -3.97 -0.23
CA MET A 230 -13.58 -3.97 -1.62
C MET A 230 -13.52 -5.41 -2.14
N ASN A 231 -13.92 -5.58 -3.39
CA ASN A 231 -13.66 -6.81 -4.13
C ASN A 231 -12.46 -6.59 -5.05
N TYR A 232 -11.40 -7.37 -4.84
CA TYR A 232 -10.18 -7.34 -5.63
C TYR A 232 -10.18 -8.45 -6.66
N GLN A 233 -9.68 -8.15 -7.85
CA GLN A 233 -9.40 -9.13 -8.90
C GLN A 233 -7.90 -9.13 -9.20
N SER A 234 -7.33 -10.33 -9.34
CA SER A 234 -5.91 -10.49 -9.64
C SER A 234 -5.61 -10.15 -11.10
N LEU A 235 -4.46 -9.55 -11.36
CA LEU A 235 -3.92 -9.29 -12.69
C LEU A 235 -2.86 -10.35 -13.04
N ALA A 236 -2.94 -10.89 -14.25
CA ALA A 236 -1.88 -11.74 -14.78
C ALA A 236 -0.72 -10.88 -15.25
N LEU A 237 0.31 -10.75 -14.42
CA LEU A 237 1.51 -9.99 -14.75
C LEU A 237 2.38 -10.72 -15.77
N LYS A 238 3.15 -9.95 -16.56
CA LYS A 238 4.24 -10.50 -17.37
C LYS A 238 5.40 -10.94 -16.48
N ASN A 239 6.20 -11.90 -16.95
CA ASN A 239 7.43 -12.28 -16.29
C ASN A 239 8.49 -11.21 -16.57
N ASP A 240 8.56 -10.19 -15.73
CA ASP A 240 9.51 -9.08 -15.88
C ASP A 240 10.05 -8.66 -14.51
N LEU A 241 11.34 -8.84 -14.33
CA LEU A 241 12.05 -8.47 -13.11
C LEU A 241 12.22 -6.94 -12.94
N SER A 242 11.88 -6.13 -13.94
CA SER A 242 11.93 -4.67 -13.80
C SER A 242 10.96 -4.14 -12.75
N ALA A 243 9.86 -4.87 -12.48
CA ALA A 243 8.89 -4.56 -11.42
C ALA A 243 9.25 -5.16 -10.05
N PHE A 244 10.37 -5.93 -9.96
CA PHE A 244 10.78 -6.55 -8.69
C PHE A 244 10.87 -5.51 -7.54
N PRO A 245 10.34 -5.79 -6.38
CA PRO A 245 9.94 -7.08 -5.81
C PRO A 245 8.49 -7.54 -6.09
N VAL A 246 7.71 -6.79 -6.85
CA VAL A 246 6.34 -7.20 -7.24
C VAL A 246 6.43 -8.45 -8.17
N PRO A 247 5.54 -9.44 -8.03
CA PRO A 247 4.39 -9.52 -7.12
C PRO A 247 4.72 -10.23 -5.77
N PHE A 248 5.98 -10.57 -5.49
CA PHE A 248 6.38 -11.29 -4.28
C PHE A 248 6.22 -10.44 -3.03
N PHE A 249 6.46 -9.15 -3.15
CA PHE A 249 6.28 -8.14 -2.13
C PHE A 249 5.79 -6.83 -2.75
N ASP A 250 4.73 -6.25 -2.17
CA ASP A 250 4.27 -4.90 -2.52
C ASP A 250 4.22 -4.05 -1.23
N PRO A 251 4.88 -2.88 -1.16
CA PRO A 251 4.87 -2.02 0.01
C PRO A 251 3.48 -1.47 0.32
N ARG A 252 2.57 -1.44 -0.65
CA ARG A 252 1.20 -0.96 -0.52
C ARG A 252 0.25 -1.99 0.09
N ASP A 253 0.66 -3.27 0.18
CA ASP A 253 -0.15 -4.32 0.82
C ASP A 253 -0.09 -4.18 2.34
N ASN A 254 -1.24 -4.23 3.01
CA ASN A 254 -1.36 -4.14 4.47
C ASN A 254 -1.40 -5.52 5.17
N ARG A 255 -1.36 -6.61 4.40
CA ARG A 255 -1.40 -7.97 4.93
C ARG A 255 -0.01 -8.45 5.38
N PRO A 256 0.05 -9.39 6.33
CA PRO A 256 1.30 -10.10 6.64
C PRO A 256 1.86 -10.76 5.38
N LEU A 257 3.18 -10.67 5.20
CA LEU A 257 3.87 -11.32 4.09
C LEU A 257 3.93 -12.83 4.33
N THR A 258 3.37 -13.61 3.42
CA THR A 258 3.56 -15.07 3.40
C THR A 258 4.17 -15.45 2.06
N LEU A 259 5.44 -15.84 2.08
CA LEU A 259 6.23 -16.13 0.87
C LEU A 259 6.91 -17.49 1.01
N PRO A 260 6.31 -18.57 0.48
CA PRO A 260 6.88 -19.90 0.54
C PRO A 260 8.26 -19.98 -0.11
N MET A 261 9.16 -20.79 0.49
CA MET A 261 10.48 -21.12 -0.04
C MET A 261 10.51 -22.57 -0.44
N VAL A 262 10.68 -22.85 -1.74
CA VAL A 262 10.57 -24.17 -2.33
C VAL A 262 11.95 -24.73 -2.64
N PHE A 263 12.18 -25.97 -2.23
CA PHE A 263 13.40 -26.73 -2.49
C PHE A 263 13.06 -28.10 -3.12
N ALA A 264 13.98 -28.68 -3.85
CA ALA A 264 13.82 -30.04 -4.39
C ALA A 264 13.76 -31.12 -3.26
N SER A 265 14.45 -30.89 -2.15
CA SER A 265 14.51 -31.76 -0.98
C SER A 265 14.93 -30.94 0.23
N SER A 266 15.05 -31.56 1.41
CA SER A 266 15.59 -30.89 2.60
C SER A 266 16.91 -30.15 2.27
N PRO A 267 17.00 -28.84 2.51
CA PRO A 267 18.15 -28.04 2.13
C PRO A 267 19.34 -28.31 3.07
N ASP A 268 20.53 -28.39 2.51
CA ASP A 268 21.79 -28.35 3.24
C ASP A 268 22.09 -26.93 3.77
N VAL A 269 23.16 -26.78 4.55
CA VAL A 269 23.54 -25.50 5.18
C VAL A 269 23.73 -24.38 4.16
N THR A 270 24.26 -24.66 2.96
CA THR A 270 24.53 -23.65 1.93
C THR A 270 23.23 -23.16 1.31
N LYS A 271 22.27 -24.05 1.03
CA LYS A 271 20.93 -23.67 0.54
C LYS A 271 20.14 -22.93 1.62
N GLN A 272 20.26 -23.36 2.89
CA GLN A 272 19.64 -22.64 4.01
C GLN A 272 20.20 -21.21 4.12
N LEU A 273 21.52 -21.04 3.93
CA LEU A 273 22.14 -19.71 3.92
C LEU A 273 21.56 -18.83 2.79
N ALA A 274 21.44 -19.36 1.57
CA ALA A 274 20.86 -18.61 0.45
C ALA A 274 19.40 -18.22 0.78
N ALA A 275 18.59 -19.13 1.27
CA ALA A 275 17.21 -18.89 1.66
C ALA A 275 17.11 -17.84 2.79
N THR A 276 17.99 -17.92 3.80
CA THR A 276 18.02 -16.96 4.91
C THR A 276 18.35 -15.54 4.45
N ILE A 277 19.29 -15.38 3.50
CA ILE A 277 19.62 -14.07 2.91
C ILE A 277 18.38 -13.47 2.26
N VAL A 278 17.68 -14.24 1.43
CA VAL A 278 16.48 -13.79 0.74
C VAL A 278 15.33 -13.52 1.72
N ALA A 279 15.09 -14.42 2.70
CA ALA A 279 14.09 -14.24 3.74
C ALA A 279 14.33 -12.98 4.56
N SER A 280 15.59 -12.74 4.96
CA SER A 280 15.98 -11.53 5.70
C SER A 280 15.69 -10.26 4.92
N TRP A 281 15.99 -10.26 3.61
CA TRP A 281 15.71 -9.10 2.76
C TRP A 281 14.21 -8.81 2.63
N PHE A 282 13.39 -9.81 2.34
CA PHE A 282 11.94 -9.64 2.28
C PHE A 282 11.34 -9.31 3.66
N GLY A 283 11.85 -9.93 4.72
CA GLY A 283 11.41 -9.69 6.09
C GLY A 283 11.67 -8.26 6.55
N SER A 284 12.83 -7.69 6.22
CA SER A 284 13.14 -6.30 6.54
C SER A 284 12.18 -5.31 5.85
N ARG A 285 11.73 -5.63 4.63
CA ARG A 285 10.76 -4.82 3.89
C ARG A 285 9.33 -4.97 4.42
N ALA A 286 8.97 -6.15 4.92
CA ALA A 286 7.65 -6.39 5.51
C ALA A 286 7.43 -5.58 6.79
N GLY A 287 8.51 -5.29 7.55
CA GLY A 287 8.48 -4.40 8.71
C GLY A 287 7.41 -4.80 9.74
N TRP A 288 6.54 -3.85 10.07
CA TRP A 288 5.48 -4.01 11.07
C TRP A 288 4.37 -5.00 10.67
N ARG A 289 4.22 -5.34 9.39
CA ARG A 289 3.15 -6.23 8.90
C ARG A 289 3.33 -7.68 9.33
N GLY A 290 4.54 -8.05 9.73
CA GLY A 290 4.90 -9.44 10.01
C GLY A 290 5.15 -10.26 8.75
N GLN A 291 5.88 -11.34 8.88
CA GLN A 291 6.29 -12.18 7.76
C GLN A 291 6.35 -13.67 8.15
N SER A 292 6.15 -14.51 7.13
CA SER A 292 6.28 -15.97 7.23
C SER A 292 6.89 -16.51 5.94
N PHE A 293 7.87 -17.42 6.08
CA PHE A 293 8.57 -18.05 4.97
C PHE A 293 8.51 -19.58 5.11
N PRO A 294 7.33 -20.20 4.86
CA PRO A 294 7.20 -21.64 5.01
C PRO A 294 8.07 -22.38 4.00
N ALA A 295 8.84 -23.38 4.48
CA ALA A 295 9.62 -24.25 3.61
C ALA A 295 8.72 -25.33 2.98
N MET A 296 8.88 -25.54 1.67
CA MET A 296 8.18 -26.58 0.89
C MET A 296 9.21 -27.44 0.16
N TYR A 297 8.94 -28.74 0.05
CA TYR A 297 9.85 -29.69 -0.56
C TYR A 297 9.16 -30.38 -1.73
N ASP A 298 9.74 -30.23 -2.93
CA ASP A 298 9.27 -30.83 -4.20
C ASP A 298 7.75 -30.68 -4.43
N LYS A 299 7.21 -29.56 -4.02
CA LYS A 299 5.79 -29.26 -4.12
C LYS A 299 5.58 -27.92 -4.82
N LEU A 300 4.66 -27.92 -5.80
CA LEU A 300 4.22 -26.71 -6.47
C LEU A 300 3.41 -25.84 -5.49
N PRO A 301 3.80 -24.55 -5.26
CA PRO A 301 3.08 -23.68 -4.35
C PRO A 301 1.78 -23.15 -4.96
N ASP A 302 0.78 -22.85 -4.14
CA ASP A 302 -0.52 -22.28 -4.56
C ASP A 302 -0.49 -20.74 -4.72
N ARG A 303 0.63 -20.11 -4.42
CA ARG A 303 0.83 -18.66 -4.39
C ARG A 303 2.24 -18.27 -4.82
N ASN A 304 2.48 -16.96 -4.99
CA ASN A 304 3.82 -16.45 -5.27
C ASN A 304 4.83 -17.03 -4.28
N ALA A 305 5.93 -17.55 -4.80
CA ALA A 305 6.93 -18.24 -4.01
C ALA A 305 8.35 -18.03 -4.55
N ILE A 306 9.34 -18.32 -3.72
CA ILE A 306 10.74 -18.35 -4.12
C ILE A 306 11.19 -19.80 -4.23
N VAL A 307 11.83 -20.13 -5.34
CA VAL A 307 12.29 -21.49 -5.63
C VAL A 307 13.82 -21.50 -5.67
N PHE A 308 14.45 -22.39 -4.90
CA PHE A 308 15.90 -22.59 -4.90
C PHE A 308 16.22 -23.87 -5.66
N ALA A 309 16.89 -23.75 -6.81
CA ALA A 309 17.22 -24.86 -7.68
C ALA A 309 18.66 -24.83 -8.18
N THR A 310 19.26 -26.00 -8.34
CA THR A 310 20.55 -26.16 -9.03
C THR A 310 20.39 -27.05 -10.25
N ASN A 311 21.36 -27.07 -11.18
CA ASN A 311 21.30 -27.94 -12.32
C ASN A 311 21.13 -29.44 -11.91
N ALA A 312 21.73 -29.84 -10.80
CA ALA A 312 21.65 -31.19 -10.29
C ALA A 312 20.42 -31.48 -9.41
N LYS A 313 19.88 -30.47 -8.73
CA LYS A 313 18.79 -30.62 -7.76
C LYS A 313 17.75 -29.52 -7.96
N ARG A 314 16.65 -29.87 -8.59
CA ARG A 314 15.51 -28.97 -8.85
C ARG A 314 14.17 -29.66 -8.52
N PRO A 315 13.15 -28.90 -8.10
CA PRO A 315 11.80 -29.44 -7.92
C PRO A 315 11.27 -30.07 -9.22
N ALA A 316 10.35 -31.03 -9.11
CA ALA A 316 9.82 -31.76 -10.27
C ALA A 316 9.22 -30.88 -11.35
N PHE A 317 8.56 -29.78 -10.97
CA PHE A 317 7.97 -28.81 -11.93
C PHE A 317 9.01 -27.96 -12.69
N LEU A 318 10.31 -28.03 -12.31
CA LEU A 318 11.44 -27.41 -13.04
C LEU A 318 12.32 -28.44 -13.74
N ARG A 319 11.91 -29.68 -13.86
CA ARG A 319 12.74 -30.77 -14.44
C ARG A 319 13.20 -30.44 -15.85
N ASP A 320 12.33 -29.90 -16.67
CA ASP A 320 12.58 -29.60 -18.08
C ASP A 320 13.18 -28.20 -18.32
N HIS A 321 13.45 -27.46 -17.25
CA HIS A 321 14.08 -26.15 -17.35
C HIS A 321 15.54 -26.31 -17.81
N PRO A 322 16.04 -25.49 -18.76
CA PRO A 322 17.42 -25.55 -19.22
C PRO A 322 18.43 -25.36 -18.09
N ASP A 323 19.60 -25.98 -18.22
CA ASP A 323 20.69 -25.78 -17.29
C ASP A 323 21.25 -24.37 -17.38
N VAL A 324 21.46 -23.74 -16.23
CA VAL A 324 22.09 -22.43 -16.15
C VAL A 324 23.61 -22.54 -16.15
N LYS A 325 24.28 -21.53 -16.73
CA LYS A 325 25.74 -21.47 -16.83
C LYS A 325 26.40 -20.61 -15.75
N ALA A 326 25.59 -19.88 -14.99
CA ALA A 326 26.02 -18.96 -13.93
C ALA A 326 24.88 -18.76 -12.92
N PRO A 327 25.15 -18.13 -11.75
CA PRO A 327 24.10 -17.72 -10.82
C PRO A 327 23.04 -16.90 -11.54
N THR A 328 21.76 -17.27 -11.41
CA THR A 328 20.67 -16.65 -12.17
C THR A 328 19.47 -16.39 -11.26
N VAL A 329 18.81 -15.26 -11.47
CA VAL A 329 17.50 -14.95 -10.87
C VAL A 329 16.51 -14.84 -12.02
N GLU A 330 15.44 -15.62 -11.96
CA GLU A 330 14.45 -15.69 -13.03
C GLU A 330 13.04 -15.63 -12.47
N MET A 331 12.15 -14.89 -13.13
CA MET A 331 10.72 -14.89 -12.87
C MET A 331 10.00 -15.74 -13.88
N ILE A 332 9.32 -16.78 -13.42
CA ILE A 332 8.52 -17.67 -14.26
C ILE A 332 7.07 -17.66 -13.84
N SER A 333 6.19 -17.99 -14.75
CA SER A 333 4.78 -18.22 -14.44
C SER A 333 4.59 -19.61 -13.82
N HIS A 334 3.68 -19.68 -12.86
CA HIS A 334 3.21 -20.97 -12.36
C HIS A 334 2.55 -21.77 -13.51
N PRO A 335 2.83 -23.06 -13.67
CA PRO A 335 2.36 -23.84 -14.82
C PRO A 335 0.83 -23.95 -14.92
N GLU A 336 0.12 -23.91 -13.80
CA GLU A 336 -1.34 -24.12 -13.74
C GLU A 336 -2.11 -22.83 -13.42
N ASN A 337 -1.42 -21.75 -13.02
CA ASN A 337 -2.08 -20.52 -12.59
C ASN A 337 -1.33 -19.26 -13.07
N PRO A 338 -1.82 -18.56 -14.12
CA PRO A 338 -1.13 -17.41 -14.71
C PRO A 338 -1.00 -16.20 -13.75
N TYR A 339 -1.79 -16.17 -12.68
CA TYR A 339 -1.79 -15.12 -11.67
C TYR A 339 -0.72 -15.31 -10.59
N VAL A 340 -0.07 -16.47 -10.56
CA VAL A 340 0.99 -16.83 -9.62
C VAL A 340 2.34 -16.78 -10.33
N LYS A 341 3.32 -16.17 -9.66
CA LYS A 341 4.71 -16.08 -10.14
C LYS A 341 5.65 -16.79 -9.20
N LEU A 342 6.67 -17.42 -9.79
CA LEU A 342 7.73 -18.08 -9.06
C LEU A 342 9.04 -17.32 -9.36
N LEU A 343 9.72 -16.87 -8.31
CA LEU A 343 11.07 -16.32 -8.40
C LEU A 343 12.05 -17.45 -8.20
N VAL A 344 12.71 -17.87 -9.28
CA VAL A 344 13.70 -18.95 -9.23
C VAL A 344 15.08 -18.36 -8.98
N VAL A 345 15.68 -18.74 -7.86
CA VAL A 345 17.09 -18.52 -7.56
C VAL A 345 17.83 -19.76 -8.03
N PHE A 346 18.54 -19.63 -9.14
CA PHE A 346 19.09 -20.77 -9.85
C PHE A 346 20.62 -20.71 -9.94
N GLY A 347 21.26 -21.86 -9.87
CA GLY A 347 22.71 -21.96 -9.96
C GLY A 347 23.18 -23.29 -10.54
N ARG A 348 24.45 -23.33 -10.94
CA ARG A 348 25.13 -24.59 -11.30
C ARG A 348 25.26 -25.48 -10.08
N ASP A 349 25.55 -24.85 -8.94
CA ASP A 349 25.74 -25.48 -7.63
C ASP A 349 25.18 -24.59 -6.49
N ASP A 350 25.35 -25.04 -5.26
CA ASP A 350 24.83 -24.35 -4.07
C ASP A 350 25.54 -23.01 -3.78
N LYS A 351 26.80 -22.82 -4.24
CA LYS A 351 27.52 -21.55 -4.08
C LYS A 351 26.93 -20.47 -4.99
N ASP A 352 26.52 -20.85 -6.18
CA ASP A 352 25.82 -19.96 -7.10
C ASP A 352 24.50 -19.46 -6.49
N LEU A 353 23.77 -20.31 -5.74
CA LEU A 353 22.55 -19.90 -5.05
C LEU A 353 22.81 -18.79 -4.02
N VAL A 354 23.90 -18.92 -3.26
CA VAL A 354 24.30 -17.87 -2.29
C VAL A 354 24.67 -16.57 -3.00
N GLN A 355 25.33 -16.65 -4.15
CA GLN A 355 25.68 -15.47 -4.95
C GLN A 355 24.45 -14.79 -5.52
N ALA A 356 23.51 -15.54 -6.11
CA ALA A 356 22.24 -15.01 -6.59
C ALA A 356 21.39 -14.40 -5.46
N ALA A 357 21.33 -15.04 -4.29
CA ALA A 357 20.65 -14.53 -3.11
C ALA A 357 21.26 -13.20 -2.62
N LYS A 358 22.58 -13.08 -2.61
CA LYS A 358 23.27 -11.83 -2.28
C LYS A 358 22.96 -10.71 -3.28
N ALA A 359 22.86 -11.01 -4.57
CA ALA A 359 22.47 -10.03 -5.59
C ALA A 359 21.06 -9.46 -5.33
N ILE A 360 20.11 -10.32 -4.95
CA ILE A 360 18.77 -9.88 -4.53
C ILE A 360 18.86 -8.94 -3.33
N ALA A 361 19.60 -9.34 -2.28
CA ALA A 361 19.65 -8.62 -1.02
C ALA A 361 20.41 -7.27 -1.13
N GLN A 362 21.42 -7.18 -1.96
CA GLN A 362 22.23 -5.97 -2.11
C GLN A 362 21.64 -4.96 -3.08
N GLY A 363 20.77 -5.39 -3.99
CA GLY A 363 20.11 -4.52 -4.97
C GLY A 363 21.08 -3.85 -5.97
N ASN A 364 22.33 -4.33 -6.08
CA ASN A 364 23.36 -3.77 -6.96
C ASN A 364 23.37 -4.40 -8.37
N VAL A 365 22.47 -5.34 -8.62
CA VAL A 365 22.24 -5.96 -9.93
C VAL A 365 20.98 -5.37 -10.54
N LEU A 366 21.06 -4.93 -11.78
CA LEU A 366 19.92 -4.38 -12.50
C LEU A 366 19.01 -5.51 -12.98
N PHE A 367 17.86 -5.68 -12.31
CA PHE A 367 16.85 -6.64 -12.71
C PHE A 367 16.03 -6.10 -13.89
N ARG A 368 16.04 -6.85 -15.03
CA ARG A 368 15.24 -6.56 -16.22
C ARG A 368 14.90 -7.85 -16.95
N GLY A 369 13.79 -7.84 -17.70
CA GLY A 369 13.32 -9.02 -18.42
C GLY A 369 12.89 -10.14 -17.48
N ASN A 370 12.77 -11.35 -18.00
CA ASN A 370 12.35 -12.51 -17.22
C ASN A 370 13.49 -13.16 -16.42
N SER A 371 14.74 -12.96 -16.82
CA SER A 371 15.92 -13.61 -16.25
C SER A 371 17.14 -12.70 -16.24
N VAL A 372 17.90 -12.74 -15.14
CA VAL A 372 19.15 -11.99 -14.97
C VAL A 372 20.25 -12.93 -14.50
N VAL A 373 21.37 -12.92 -15.23
CA VAL A 373 22.61 -13.60 -14.83
C VAL A 373 23.38 -12.70 -13.87
N VAL A 374 23.86 -13.26 -12.78
CA VAL A 374 24.62 -12.56 -11.75
C VAL A 374 26.11 -12.85 -11.96
N ASP A 375 26.84 -11.92 -12.58
CA ASP A 375 28.26 -12.10 -12.86
C ASP A 375 29.11 -11.96 -11.59
N GLU A 376 28.99 -10.83 -10.87
CA GLU A 376 29.75 -10.55 -9.67
C GLU A 376 28.88 -9.78 -8.64
N VAL A 377 28.97 -10.19 -7.39
CA VAL A 377 28.38 -9.47 -6.27
C VAL A 377 29.50 -8.89 -5.41
N LYS A 378 29.67 -7.58 -5.49
CA LYS A 378 30.65 -6.87 -4.67
C LYS A 378 30.29 -6.99 -3.19
N PRO A 379 31.24 -7.38 -2.32
CA PRO A 379 30.96 -7.43 -0.90
C PRO A 379 30.65 -6.01 -0.38
N LEU A 380 29.64 -5.90 0.48
CA LEU A 380 29.39 -4.66 1.20
C LEU A 380 30.54 -4.38 2.14
N LEU A 381 31.00 -3.14 2.18
CA LEU A 381 31.98 -2.69 3.16
C LEU A 381 31.36 -2.84 4.58
N ALA A 382 32.18 -3.35 5.50
CA ALA A 382 31.76 -3.39 6.91
C ALA A 382 31.51 -1.95 7.40
N ARG A 383 30.40 -1.74 8.09
CA ARG A 383 30.11 -0.45 8.73
C ARG A 383 31.16 -0.14 9.78
N LYS A 384 31.60 1.10 9.84
CA LYS A 384 32.45 1.56 10.94
C LYS A 384 31.64 1.62 12.22
N PRO A 385 32.26 1.45 13.40
CA PRO A 385 31.60 1.75 14.67
C PRO A 385 31.05 3.18 14.64
N TYR A 386 29.80 3.34 15.07
CA TYR A 386 29.09 4.62 15.13
C TYR A 386 28.69 5.26 13.78
N ASP A 387 28.84 4.56 12.65
CA ASP A 387 28.25 5.02 11.39
C ASP A 387 26.73 5.17 11.53
N ALA A 388 26.21 6.31 11.07
CA ALA A 388 24.77 6.52 11.03
C ALA A 388 24.07 5.44 10.18
N PRO A 389 22.88 4.99 10.56
CA PRO A 389 22.09 4.09 9.70
C PRO A 389 21.82 4.76 8.35
N ASN A 390 22.11 4.05 7.27
CA ASN A 390 21.62 4.43 5.95
C ASN A 390 20.21 3.85 5.80
N TRP A 391 19.24 4.72 5.85
CA TRP A 391 17.83 4.37 5.67
C TRP A 391 17.45 4.40 4.20
#